data_a36375a637307646caa548e150b82e7a
#
_entry.id   a36375a637307646caa548e150b82e7a
#
_cell.length_a   1.000
_cell.length_b   1.000
_cell.length_c   1.000
_cell.angle_alpha   90.00
_cell.angle_beta   90.00
_cell.angle_gamma   90.00
#
_symmetry.space_group_name_H-M   'P 1'
#
loop_
_entity.id
_entity.type
_entity.pdbx_description
1 polymer ?
#
loop_
_entity_poly.entity_id
_entity_poly.type
_entity_poly.pdbx_seq_one_letter_code
_entity_poly.pdbx_strand_id
1 'polypeptide(L)'
;MTILSSDHAGHAEPPHLAFLRESDLTLDNIRGFMMQTYQRLPFDAGNKAVFKAGFEALAQSDAEDGFVVHCAAGKDRTGIFCALLLTELGVDPEAVREDYLMTNTAVDYDELAPRFAKRIRDTMGRDVGDREIRAFLGVEGDYLTTALDAMGDVSGYLRNELGLSETVIAQLHERLKTS
;
A
#
# COMPACT_ATOMS: atom_id res chain seq x y z
N MET A 1 -6.08 16.59 -16.38
CA MET A 1 -5.53 15.66 -15.35
C MET A 1 -6.09 16.05 -14.00
N THR A 2 -6.81 15.16 -13.36
CA THR A 2 -7.34 15.35 -11.99
C THR A 2 -6.41 14.68 -11.00
N ILE A 3 -6.05 15.35 -9.91
CA ILE A 3 -5.20 14.82 -8.84
C ILE A 3 -6.04 14.64 -7.59
N LEU A 4 -6.09 13.41 -7.06
CA LEU A 4 -6.70 13.09 -5.78
C LEU A 4 -5.58 12.83 -4.77
N SER A 5 -5.59 13.53 -3.65
CA SER A 5 -4.60 13.34 -2.58
C SER A 5 -5.24 13.37 -1.21
N SER A 6 -4.68 12.61 -0.27
CA SER A 6 -5.01 12.78 1.14
C SER A 6 -4.09 13.85 1.72
N ASP A 7 -4.69 14.84 2.36
CA ASP A 7 -3.94 15.81 3.14
C ASP A 7 -3.58 15.18 4.50
N HIS A 8 -2.41 14.59 4.57
CA HIS A 8 -1.82 14.13 5.84
C HIS A 8 -1.13 15.30 6.56
N ALA A 9 -1.79 16.46 6.59
CA ALA A 9 -1.30 17.68 7.24
C ALA A 9 -1.35 17.59 8.78
N GLY A 10 -0.88 16.46 9.33
CA GLY A 10 -0.58 16.35 10.74
C GLY A 10 0.88 16.74 10.99
N HIS A 11 1.15 17.67 11.91
CA HIS A 11 2.50 18.03 12.34
C HIS A 11 3.21 16.94 13.18
N ALA A 12 2.62 15.77 13.32
CA ALA A 12 3.23 14.63 14.01
C ALA A 12 4.28 13.95 13.13
N GLU A 13 5.39 13.56 13.75
CA GLU A 13 6.43 12.78 13.07
C GLU A 13 5.82 11.49 12.46
N PRO A 14 6.14 11.18 11.20
CA PRO A 14 5.65 9.96 10.58
C PRO A 14 6.05 8.71 11.40
N PRO A 15 5.13 7.76 11.66
CA PRO A 15 5.39 6.60 12.53
C PRO A 15 6.63 5.78 12.14
N HIS A 16 6.95 5.72 10.85
CA HIS A 16 8.13 5.00 10.36
C HIS A 16 9.45 5.69 10.75
N LEU A 17 9.49 7.01 10.89
CA LEU A 17 10.68 7.73 11.36
C LEU A 17 10.89 7.53 12.86
N ALA A 18 9.82 7.58 13.66
CA ALA A 18 9.87 7.27 15.08
C ALA A 18 10.35 5.82 15.31
N PHE A 19 9.81 4.85 14.55
CA PHE A 19 10.25 3.47 14.60
C PHE A 19 11.74 3.32 14.28
N LEU A 20 12.22 3.91 13.18
CA LEU A 20 13.64 3.83 12.78
C LEU A 20 14.58 4.46 13.82
N ARG A 21 14.11 5.46 14.57
CA ARG A 21 14.91 6.12 15.59
C ARG A 21 14.92 5.38 16.93
N GLU A 22 13.80 4.81 17.35
CA GLU A 22 13.57 4.35 18.73
C GLU A 22 13.62 2.84 18.90
N SER A 23 13.33 2.06 17.85
CA SER A 23 13.24 0.60 17.94
C SER A 23 14.58 -0.08 17.65
N ASP A 24 14.78 -1.27 18.19
CA ASP A 24 15.85 -2.14 17.72
C ASP A 24 15.55 -2.58 16.31
N LEU A 25 16.46 -2.27 15.38
CA LEU A 25 16.26 -2.51 13.94
C LEU A 25 16.64 -3.95 13.58
N THR A 26 16.11 -4.92 14.32
CA THR A 26 16.19 -6.34 13.98
C THR A 26 15.17 -6.69 12.93
N LEU A 27 15.42 -7.75 12.16
CA LEU A 27 14.52 -8.22 11.12
C LEU A 27 13.09 -8.49 11.66
N ASP A 28 12.99 -9.11 12.85
CA ASP A 28 11.71 -9.43 13.48
C ASP A 28 10.94 -8.17 13.90
N ASN A 29 11.63 -7.18 14.45
CA ASN A 29 11.01 -5.91 14.85
C ASN A 29 10.54 -5.12 13.62
N ILE A 30 11.32 -5.13 12.54
CA ILE A 30 10.93 -4.46 11.28
C ILE A 30 9.71 -5.15 10.68
N ARG A 31 9.71 -6.47 10.58
CA ARG A 31 8.55 -7.23 10.09
C ARG A 31 7.31 -7.00 10.96
N GLY A 32 7.49 -7.04 12.28
CA GLY A 32 6.41 -6.76 13.23
C GLY A 32 5.83 -5.35 13.06
N PHE A 33 6.68 -4.34 12.88
CA PHE A 33 6.24 -2.97 12.57
C PHE A 33 5.48 -2.89 11.24
N MET A 34 5.99 -3.54 10.20
CA MET A 34 5.34 -3.55 8.90
C MET A 34 3.97 -4.24 8.95
N MET A 35 3.89 -5.42 9.59
CA MET A 35 2.61 -6.12 9.78
C MET A 35 1.59 -5.28 10.54
N GLN A 36 1.99 -4.62 11.66
CA GLN A 36 1.11 -3.71 12.39
C GLN A 36 0.68 -2.50 11.54
N THR A 37 1.58 -1.99 10.70
CA THR A 37 1.27 -0.91 9.76
C THR A 37 0.20 -1.38 8.77
N TYR A 38 0.38 -2.53 8.15
CA TYR A 38 -0.57 -3.09 7.19
C TYR A 38 -1.92 -3.44 7.81
N GLN A 39 -1.94 -3.90 9.06
CA GLN A 39 -3.19 -4.14 9.79
C GLN A 39 -4.03 -2.87 9.98
N ARG A 40 -3.38 -1.72 10.17
CA ARG A 40 -4.05 -0.42 10.46
C ARG A 40 -4.34 0.39 9.20
N LEU A 41 -3.51 0.26 8.18
CA LEU A 41 -3.50 1.11 7.00
C LEU A 41 -4.87 1.15 6.28
N PRO A 42 -5.62 0.05 6.12
CA PRO A 42 -6.95 0.07 5.50
C PRO A 42 -7.98 0.87 6.29
N PHE A 43 -7.80 1.01 7.61
CA PHE A 43 -8.77 1.64 8.52
C PHE A 43 -8.42 3.08 8.88
N ASP A 44 -7.25 3.56 8.48
CA ASP A 44 -6.90 4.97 8.64
C ASP A 44 -7.85 5.87 7.84
N ALA A 45 -8.40 6.90 8.49
CA ALA A 45 -9.44 7.75 7.89
C ALA A 45 -8.97 8.44 6.60
N GLY A 46 -7.72 8.90 6.56
CA GLY A 46 -7.14 9.55 5.38
C GLY A 46 -6.95 8.57 4.23
N ASN A 47 -6.51 7.33 4.52
CA ASN A 47 -6.37 6.29 3.52
C ASN A 47 -7.73 5.82 2.98
N LYS A 48 -8.72 5.61 3.86
CA LYS A 48 -10.11 5.28 3.45
C LYS A 48 -10.68 6.34 2.50
N ALA A 49 -10.51 7.62 2.83
CA ALA A 49 -10.99 8.72 2.00
C ALA A 49 -10.36 8.73 0.60
N VAL A 50 -9.03 8.53 0.52
CA VAL A 50 -8.32 8.48 -0.77
C VAL A 50 -8.64 7.22 -1.55
N PHE A 51 -8.76 6.06 -0.89
CA PHE A 51 -9.15 4.83 -1.56
C PHE A 51 -10.55 4.97 -2.18
N LYS A 52 -11.52 5.46 -1.38
CA LYS A 52 -12.86 5.75 -1.89
C LYS A 52 -12.83 6.65 -3.12
N ALA A 53 -12.20 7.82 -3.00
CA ALA A 53 -12.10 8.78 -4.08
C ALA A 53 -11.40 8.20 -5.32
N GLY A 54 -10.37 7.36 -5.12
CA GLY A 54 -9.67 6.66 -6.20
C GLY A 54 -10.57 5.68 -6.95
N PHE A 55 -11.33 4.84 -6.22
CA PHE A 55 -12.30 3.91 -6.83
C PHE A 55 -13.42 4.64 -7.58
N GLU A 56 -13.98 5.70 -6.99
CA GLU A 56 -15.01 6.52 -7.63
C GLU A 56 -14.50 7.20 -8.91
N ALA A 57 -13.28 7.75 -8.86
CA ALA A 57 -12.67 8.37 -10.04
C ALA A 57 -12.35 7.35 -11.14
N LEU A 58 -11.84 6.18 -10.77
CA LEU A 58 -11.58 5.09 -11.71
C LEU A 58 -12.86 4.60 -12.36
N ALA A 59 -13.95 4.43 -11.60
CA ALA A 59 -15.23 4.01 -12.11
C ALA A 59 -15.85 5.01 -13.11
N GLN A 60 -15.61 6.29 -12.89
CA GLN A 60 -16.18 7.39 -13.70
C GLN A 60 -15.29 7.83 -14.87
N SER A 61 -14.04 7.36 -14.94
CA SER A 61 -13.13 7.75 -16.02
C SER A 61 -13.49 7.05 -17.34
N ASP A 62 -13.25 7.72 -18.47
CA ASP A 62 -13.49 7.14 -19.80
C ASP A 62 -12.51 5.99 -20.09
N ALA A 63 -12.90 5.06 -20.95
CA ALA A 63 -12.09 3.88 -21.29
C ALA A 63 -10.70 4.24 -21.87
N GLU A 64 -10.58 5.41 -22.48
CA GLU A 64 -9.35 5.92 -23.07
C GLU A 64 -8.48 6.69 -22.06
N ASP A 65 -9.02 7.00 -20.86
CA ASP A 65 -8.29 7.72 -19.84
C ASP A 65 -7.27 6.82 -19.13
N GLY A 66 -6.06 7.32 -18.95
CA GLY A 66 -5.06 6.70 -18.09
C GLY A 66 -5.36 6.97 -16.61
N PHE A 67 -5.21 5.95 -15.76
CA PHE A 67 -5.32 6.07 -14.31
C PHE A 67 -3.99 5.65 -13.65
N VAL A 68 -3.45 6.52 -12.81
CA VAL A 68 -2.22 6.24 -12.08
C VAL A 68 -2.49 6.37 -10.58
N VAL A 69 -2.17 5.32 -9.85
CA VAL A 69 -2.19 5.32 -8.39
C VAL A 69 -0.76 5.25 -7.84
N HIS A 70 -0.45 6.11 -6.89
CA HIS A 70 0.83 6.08 -6.20
C HIS A 70 0.69 6.60 -4.76
N CYS A 71 1.61 6.19 -3.89
CA CYS A 71 1.82 6.80 -2.59
C CYS A 71 3.26 7.34 -2.50
N ALA A 72 3.77 7.62 -1.30
CA ALA A 72 5.13 8.16 -1.19
C ALA A 72 6.21 7.23 -1.76
N ALA A 73 6.12 5.91 -1.46
CA ALA A 73 7.05 4.90 -1.96
C ALA A 73 6.48 4.01 -3.07
N GLY A 74 5.21 4.19 -3.44
CA GLY A 74 4.55 3.38 -4.46
C GLY A 74 4.33 1.91 -4.11
N LYS A 75 4.45 1.52 -2.83
CA LYS A 75 4.40 0.10 -2.42
C LYS A 75 3.21 -0.23 -1.49
N ASP A 76 3.11 0.40 -0.32
CA ASP A 76 2.20 -0.05 0.73
C ASP A 76 0.74 0.31 0.40
N ARG A 77 0.37 1.60 0.42
CA ARG A 77 -0.99 2.07 0.08
C ARG A 77 -1.38 1.75 -1.35
N THR A 78 -0.44 1.91 -2.27
CA THR A 78 -0.61 1.56 -3.69
C THR A 78 -0.89 0.08 -3.85
N GLY A 79 -0.08 -0.78 -3.22
CA GLY A 79 -0.26 -2.23 -3.27
C GLY A 79 -1.61 -2.68 -2.69
N ILE A 80 -2.04 -2.11 -1.55
CA ILE A 80 -3.37 -2.41 -0.98
C ILE A 80 -4.48 -1.95 -1.94
N PHE A 81 -4.40 -0.75 -2.52
CA PHE A 81 -5.40 -0.27 -3.48
C PHE A 81 -5.52 -1.20 -4.69
N CYS A 82 -4.40 -1.61 -5.29
CA CYS A 82 -4.37 -2.55 -6.41
C CYS A 82 -4.93 -3.92 -6.00
N ALA A 83 -4.52 -4.45 -4.85
CA ALA A 83 -5.01 -5.73 -4.36
C ALA A 83 -6.53 -5.73 -4.12
N LEU A 84 -7.09 -4.66 -3.55
CA LEU A 84 -8.53 -4.50 -3.37
C LEU A 84 -9.26 -4.49 -4.72
N LEU A 85 -8.74 -3.74 -5.70
CA LEU A 85 -9.31 -3.67 -7.05
C LEU A 85 -9.31 -5.03 -7.72
N LEU A 86 -8.15 -5.68 -7.77
CA LEU A 86 -8.00 -6.99 -8.43
C LEU A 86 -8.88 -8.06 -7.77
N THR A 87 -8.96 -8.06 -6.43
CA THR A 87 -9.81 -9.00 -5.69
C THR A 87 -11.30 -8.77 -5.99
N GLU A 88 -11.78 -7.51 -6.00
CA GLU A 88 -13.18 -7.19 -6.34
C GLU A 88 -13.51 -7.60 -7.79
N LEU A 89 -12.55 -7.48 -8.70
CA LEU A 89 -12.71 -7.93 -10.09
C LEU A 89 -12.68 -9.46 -10.23
N GLY A 90 -12.40 -10.20 -9.17
CA GLY A 90 -12.39 -11.67 -9.16
C GLY A 90 -11.09 -12.28 -9.70
N VAL A 91 -9.98 -11.55 -9.63
CA VAL A 91 -8.66 -12.10 -9.95
C VAL A 91 -8.27 -13.13 -8.88
N ASP A 92 -7.61 -14.19 -9.33
CA ASP A 92 -7.14 -15.27 -8.46
C ASP A 92 -6.24 -14.72 -7.34
N PRO A 93 -6.42 -15.14 -6.07
CA PRO A 93 -5.67 -14.59 -4.93
C PRO A 93 -4.15 -14.73 -5.07
N GLU A 94 -3.66 -15.80 -5.69
CA GLU A 94 -2.22 -15.94 -5.91
C GLU A 94 -1.72 -14.94 -6.95
N ALA A 95 -2.48 -14.69 -8.01
CA ALA A 95 -2.15 -13.65 -9.00
C ALA A 95 -2.16 -12.25 -8.38
N VAL A 96 -3.10 -11.95 -7.48
CA VAL A 96 -3.11 -10.69 -6.69
C VAL A 96 -1.84 -10.57 -5.84
N ARG A 97 -1.43 -11.67 -5.21
CA ARG A 97 -0.22 -11.72 -4.39
C ARG A 97 1.04 -11.55 -5.24
N GLU A 98 1.11 -12.20 -6.40
CA GLU A 98 2.24 -12.07 -7.34
C GLU A 98 2.36 -10.63 -7.85
N ASP A 99 1.26 -9.99 -8.26
CA ASP A 99 1.23 -8.57 -8.67
C ASP A 99 1.81 -7.66 -7.57
N TYR A 100 1.35 -7.83 -6.34
CA TYR A 100 1.87 -7.09 -5.20
C TYR A 100 3.39 -7.27 -5.01
N LEU A 101 3.88 -8.52 -5.11
CA LEU A 101 5.30 -8.85 -4.95
C LEU A 101 6.17 -8.34 -6.10
N MET A 102 5.61 -8.01 -7.26
CA MET A 102 6.35 -7.38 -8.36
C MET A 102 6.98 -6.05 -7.95
N THR A 103 6.50 -5.40 -6.90
CA THR A 103 7.15 -4.24 -6.28
C THR A 103 8.63 -4.49 -6.01
N ASN A 104 8.99 -5.70 -5.59
CA ASN A 104 10.37 -6.06 -5.28
C ASN A 104 11.28 -6.16 -6.52
N THR A 105 10.71 -6.34 -7.69
CA THR A 105 11.46 -6.39 -8.97
C THR A 105 11.54 -5.02 -9.65
N ALA A 106 10.64 -4.11 -9.29
CA ALA A 106 10.59 -2.76 -9.85
C ALA A 106 11.62 -1.81 -9.21
N VAL A 107 12.24 -2.20 -8.10
CA VAL A 107 13.18 -1.38 -7.32
C VAL A 107 14.56 -2.01 -7.35
N ASP A 108 15.57 -1.21 -7.72
CA ASP A 108 16.97 -1.61 -7.58
C ASP A 108 17.42 -1.48 -6.11
N TYR A 109 17.28 -2.56 -5.37
CA TYR A 109 17.69 -2.61 -3.96
C TYR A 109 19.21 -2.57 -3.78
N ASP A 110 19.99 -2.99 -4.75
CA ASP A 110 21.45 -2.98 -4.66
C ASP A 110 21.97 -1.54 -4.70
N GLU A 111 21.24 -0.64 -5.36
CA GLU A 111 21.52 0.79 -5.33
C GLU A 111 20.83 1.48 -4.12
N LEU A 112 19.57 1.16 -3.84
CA LEU A 112 18.76 1.86 -2.85
C LEU A 112 19.16 1.55 -1.41
N ALA A 113 19.44 0.27 -1.09
CA ALA A 113 19.69 -0.15 0.29
C ALA A 113 20.94 0.50 0.89
N PRO A 114 22.10 0.59 0.20
CA PRO A 114 23.28 1.29 0.73
C PRO A 114 23.03 2.79 0.97
N ARG A 115 22.27 3.44 0.09
CA ARG A 115 21.91 4.87 0.26
C ARG A 115 21.02 5.07 1.48
N PHE A 116 20.07 4.17 1.69
CA PHE A 116 19.17 4.22 2.84
C PHE A 116 19.91 3.93 4.15
N ALA A 117 20.81 2.92 4.17
CA ALA A 117 21.68 2.64 5.31
C ALA A 117 22.53 3.85 5.68
N LYS A 118 23.16 4.48 4.67
CA LYS A 118 23.96 5.69 4.88
C LYS A 118 23.11 6.82 5.47
N ARG A 119 21.91 7.04 4.95
CA ARG A 119 21.00 8.07 5.47
C ARG A 119 20.63 7.83 6.93
N ILE A 120 20.29 6.60 7.31
CA ILE A 120 19.99 6.24 8.72
C ILE A 120 21.20 6.51 9.60
N ARG A 121 22.40 6.10 9.17
CA ARG A 121 23.64 6.35 9.92
C ARG A 121 23.89 7.85 10.10
N ASP A 122 23.81 8.62 9.00
CA ASP A 122 24.13 10.05 9.02
C ASP A 122 23.10 10.87 9.82
N THR A 123 21.82 10.47 9.81
CA THR A 123 20.75 11.25 10.45
C THR A 123 20.38 10.76 11.86
N MET A 124 20.56 9.47 12.12
CA MET A 124 20.10 8.83 13.36
C MET A 124 21.25 8.19 14.17
N GLY A 125 22.48 8.14 13.61
CA GLY A 125 23.63 7.50 14.24
C GLY A 125 23.48 5.99 14.42
N ARG A 126 22.67 5.32 13.58
CA ARG A 126 22.34 3.90 13.71
C ARG A 126 22.78 3.09 12.50
N ASP A 127 23.24 1.88 12.73
CA ASP A 127 23.56 0.92 11.69
C ASP A 127 22.38 -0.05 11.49
N VAL A 128 22.08 -0.34 10.23
CA VAL A 128 21.02 -1.29 9.81
C VAL A 128 21.61 -2.23 8.77
N GLY A 129 21.35 -3.52 8.93
CA GLY A 129 21.79 -4.54 7.99
C GLY A 129 21.02 -4.51 6.65
N ASP A 130 21.61 -5.09 5.61
CA ASP A 130 21.00 -5.14 4.29
C ASP A 130 19.64 -5.90 4.28
N ARG A 131 19.55 -7.00 5.03
CA ARG A 131 18.30 -7.78 5.14
C ARG A 131 17.19 -7.00 5.81
N GLU A 132 17.51 -6.27 6.86
CA GLU A 132 16.62 -5.41 7.61
C GLU A 132 16.11 -4.26 6.73
N ILE A 133 17.00 -3.65 5.96
CA ILE A 133 16.65 -2.59 5.02
C ILE A 133 15.72 -3.12 3.93
N ARG A 134 16.00 -4.29 3.36
CA ARG A 134 15.14 -4.90 2.32
C ARG A 134 13.76 -5.24 2.87
N ALA A 135 13.66 -5.74 4.09
CA ALA A 135 12.37 -5.99 4.74
C ALA A 135 11.57 -4.69 4.98
N PHE A 136 12.25 -3.57 5.24
CA PHE A 136 11.61 -2.27 5.44
C PHE A 136 11.24 -1.57 4.12
N LEU A 137 12.13 -1.58 3.15
CA LEU A 137 11.94 -0.90 1.86
C LEU A 137 11.15 -1.74 0.86
N GLY A 138 11.22 -3.06 0.95
CA GLY A 138 10.50 -4.00 0.11
C GLY A 138 9.10 -4.30 0.60
N VAL A 139 8.53 -5.33 0.02
CA VAL A 139 7.25 -5.91 0.44
C VAL A 139 7.39 -7.42 0.65
N GLU A 140 6.64 -7.96 1.61
CA GLU A 140 6.55 -9.40 1.86
C GLU A 140 5.08 -9.82 1.75
N GLY A 141 4.81 -11.04 1.25
CA GLY A 141 3.44 -11.54 1.09
C GLY A 141 2.61 -11.47 2.37
N ASP A 142 3.27 -11.70 3.51
CA ASP A 142 2.64 -11.65 4.84
C ASP A 142 2.09 -10.25 5.19
N TYR A 143 2.69 -9.18 4.64
CA TYR A 143 2.18 -7.82 4.86
C TYR A 143 0.82 -7.65 4.18
N LEU A 144 0.71 -8.06 2.91
CA LEU A 144 -0.57 -8.01 2.20
C LEU A 144 -1.61 -8.91 2.87
N THR A 145 -1.24 -10.17 3.20
CA THR A 145 -2.13 -11.09 3.91
C THR A 145 -2.65 -10.47 5.20
N THR A 146 -1.79 -9.84 6.00
CA THR A 146 -2.20 -9.16 7.24
C THR A 146 -3.24 -8.07 7.00
N ALA A 147 -3.10 -7.30 5.91
CA ALA A 147 -4.09 -6.27 5.57
C ALA A 147 -5.43 -6.89 5.12
N LEU A 148 -5.37 -7.92 4.26
CA LEU A 148 -6.57 -8.60 3.76
C LEU A 148 -7.31 -9.32 4.89
N ASP A 149 -6.60 -10.02 5.76
CA ASP A 149 -7.19 -10.69 6.94
C ASP A 149 -7.86 -9.69 7.89
N ALA A 150 -7.25 -8.52 8.10
CA ALA A 150 -7.83 -7.47 8.93
C ALA A 150 -9.11 -6.88 8.32
N MET A 151 -9.22 -6.81 7.00
CA MET A 151 -10.41 -6.35 6.28
C MET A 151 -11.48 -7.44 6.18
N GLY A 152 -11.08 -8.72 6.21
CA GLY A 152 -11.98 -9.85 6.01
C GLY A 152 -12.49 -9.95 4.57
N ASP A 153 -13.80 -9.90 4.37
CA ASP A 153 -14.37 -9.87 3.03
C ASP A 153 -14.12 -8.53 2.33
N VAL A 154 -13.34 -8.56 1.24
CA VAL A 154 -12.97 -7.37 0.46
C VAL A 154 -14.21 -6.65 -0.08
N SER A 155 -15.16 -7.38 -0.65
CA SER A 155 -16.42 -6.81 -1.14
C SER A 155 -17.18 -6.08 -0.03
N GLY A 156 -17.24 -6.68 1.15
CA GLY A 156 -17.84 -6.08 2.34
C GLY A 156 -17.08 -4.83 2.80
N TYR A 157 -15.75 -4.86 2.79
CA TYR A 157 -14.92 -3.71 3.12
C TYR A 157 -15.16 -2.54 2.15
N LEU A 158 -15.17 -2.79 0.85
CA LEU A 158 -15.42 -1.75 -0.16
C LEU A 158 -16.79 -1.07 0.01
N ARG A 159 -17.82 -1.86 0.32
CA ARG A 159 -19.20 -1.35 0.48
C ARG A 159 -19.44 -0.70 1.84
N ASN A 160 -19.03 -1.34 2.91
CA ASN A 160 -19.38 -0.92 4.27
C ASN A 160 -18.37 0.04 4.88
N GLU A 161 -17.07 -0.20 4.68
CA GLU A 161 -16.01 0.61 5.25
C GLU A 161 -15.62 1.79 4.37
N LEU A 162 -15.48 1.59 3.05
CA LEU A 162 -15.23 2.68 2.11
C LEU A 162 -16.53 3.37 1.68
N GLY A 163 -17.69 2.71 1.80
CA GLY A 163 -18.99 3.25 1.41
C GLY A 163 -19.13 3.46 -0.10
N LEU A 164 -18.58 2.54 -0.91
CA LEU A 164 -18.78 2.52 -2.35
C LEU A 164 -20.20 2.04 -2.67
N SER A 165 -20.88 2.73 -3.59
CA SER A 165 -22.21 2.31 -4.05
C SER A 165 -22.12 1.13 -5.01
N GLU A 166 -23.20 0.35 -5.13
CA GLU A 166 -23.31 -0.73 -6.13
C GLU A 166 -23.12 -0.22 -7.56
N THR A 167 -23.49 1.03 -7.83
CA THR A 167 -23.28 1.67 -9.12
C THR A 167 -21.76 1.81 -9.41
N VAL A 168 -20.98 2.28 -8.45
CA VAL A 168 -19.52 2.40 -8.60
C VAL A 168 -18.88 1.04 -8.82
N ILE A 169 -19.28 0.03 -8.03
CA ILE A 169 -18.78 -1.34 -8.19
C ILE A 169 -19.10 -1.89 -9.59
N ALA A 170 -20.34 -1.73 -10.07
CA ALA A 170 -20.74 -2.19 -11.39
C ALA A 170 -19.95 -1.50 -12.50
N GLN A 171 -19.71 -0.19 -12.38
CA GLN A 171 -18.90 0.57 -13.35
C GLN A 171 -17.44 0.11 -13.37
N LEU A 172 -16.83 -0.22 -12.22
CA LEU A 172 -15.49 -0.80 -12.16
C LEU A 172 -15.43 -2.13 -12.94
N HIS A 173 -16.42 -3.01 -12.73
CA HIS A 173 -16.49 -4.26 -13.45
C HIS A 173 -16.69 -4.08 -14.95
N GLU A 174 -17.57 -3.17 -15.37
CA GLU A 174 -17.81 -2.88 -16.78
C GLU A 174 -16.56 -2.33 -17.48
N ARG A 175 -15.86 -1.42 -16.80
CA ARG A 175 -14.67 -0.77 -17.34
C ARG A 175 -13.46 -1.70 -17.46
N LEU A 176 -13.23 -2.55 -16.46
CA LEU A 176 -11.95 -3.27 -16.28
C LEU A 176 -12.02 -4.76 -16.62
N LYS A 177 -13.22 -5.35 -16.70
CA LYS A 177 -13.37 -6.70 -17.23
C LYS A 177 -13.45 -6.65 -18.75
N THR A 178 -12.35 -6.96 -19.40
CA THR A 178 -12.38 -7.30 -20.81
C THR A 178 -13.08 -8.64 -21.00
N SER A 179 -14.01 -8.70 -21.95
CA SER A 179 -14.71 -9.94 -22.35
C SER A 179 -13.74 -10.97 -22.89
#